data_af1939b827b441448bc0f5a9f72e619f
#
_entry.id   af1939b827b441448bc0f5a9f72e619f
#
_cell.length_a   1.000
_cell.length_b   1.000
_cell.length_c   1.000
_cell.angle_alpha   90.00
_cell.angle_beta   90.00
_cell.angle_gamma   90.00
#
_symmetry.space_group_name_H-M   'P 1'
#
loop_
_entity.id
_entity.type
_entity.pdbx_description
1 polymer ?
#
loop_
_entity_poly.entity_id
_entity_poly.type
_entity_poly.pdbx_seq_one_letter_code
_entity_poly.pdbx_strand_id
1 'polypeptide(L)'
;MGALTPLPRAGFTAMPWTNGLGTTHEIAVDPAPGPSGAPFRWRLSMADLSGPGPFSVLPGVDRVLVLLAGDGVVLHVDGRPPAPLGRHRAIRFPGDVPTHLEMPPGTGRDLNLMWDRERASGAVDVLEPGARLALDAPIAFAVALGGPAALLADGEYVGLGPEDALRIDAGRELAVESGEVYAARIG
;
A
#
# COMPACT_ATOMS: atom_id res chain seq x y z
N MET A 1 -11.62 18.08 13.24
CA MET A 1 -11.15 17.84 11.86
C MET A 1 -9.77 17.22 11.97
N GLY A 2 -9.55 16.11 11.29
CA GLY A 2 -8.23 15.49 11.22
C GLY A 2 -7.25 16.37 10.44
N ALA A 3 -5.94 16.18 10.67
CA ALA A 3 -4.92 16.87 9.86
C ALA A 3 -4.78 16.17 8.50
N LEU A 4 -4.84 16.95 7.41
CA LEU A 4 -4.62 16.48 6.05
C LEU A 4 -3.22 16.91 5.61
N THR A 5 -2.40 15.93 5.19
CA THR A 5 -1.03 16.17 4.73
C THR A 5 -0.85 15.57 3.33
N PRO A 6 -0.79 16.41 2.28
CA PRO A 6 -0.45 15.94 0.94
C PRO A 6 0.97 15.37 0.88
N LEU A 7 1.12 14.24 0.20
CA LEU A 7 2.37 13.55 -0.02
C LEU A 7 2.52 13.31 -1.53
N PRO A 8 3.10 14.27 -2.26
CA PRO A 8 3.26 14.14 -3.71
C PRO A 8 4.24 13.01 -4.05
N ARG A 9 3.97 12.29 -5.15
CA ARG A 9 4.78 11.16 -5.64
C ARG A 9 6.27 11.52 -5.77
N ALA A 10 6.57 12.74 -6.18
CA ALA A 10 7.95 13.23 -6.35
C ALA A 10 8.73 13.33 -5.01
N GLY A 11 8.03 13.35 -3.88
CA GLY A 11 8.62 13.39 -2.53
C GLY A 11 8.89 12.02 -1.91
N PHE A 12 8.52 10.91 -2.55
CA PHE A 12 8.73 9.57 -1.99
C PHE A 12 10.22 9.20 -2.01
N THR A 13 10.68 8.51 -0.97
CA THR A 13 12.08 8.08 -0.86
C THR A 13 12.33 6.83 -1.68
N ALA A 14 13.15 6.95 -2.72
CA ALA A 14 13.52 5.83 -3.58
C ALA A 14 14.64 4.98 -2.97
N MET A 15 14.42 3.66 -2.91
CA MET A 15 15.36 2.66 -2.39
C MET A 15 15.52 1.54 -3.41
N PRO A 16 16.55 1.58 -4.28
CA PRO A 16 16.84 0.50 -5.23
C PRO A 16 17.15 -0.81 -4.49
N TRP A 17 16.62 -1.93 -5.01
CA TRP A 17 16.91 -3.24 -4.45
C TRP A 17 18.31 -3.71 -4.81
N THR A 18 18.97 -4.39 -3.88
CA THR A 18 20.34 -4.89 -4.07
C THR A 18 20.46 -5.92 -5.19
N ASN A 19 19.38 -6.65 -5.50
CA ASN A 19 19.33 -7.63 -6.60
C ASN A 19 19.02 -7.02 -7.97
N GLY A 20 18.76 -5.70 -8.05
CA GLY A 20 18.44 -4.99 -9.30
C GLY A 20 17.05 -5.28 -9.88
N LEU A 21 16.18 -6.04 -9.17
CA LEU A 21 14.87 -6.46 -9.67
C LEU A 21 13.75 -5.47 -9.32
N GLY A 22 14.08 -4.32 -8.74
CA GLY A 22 13.07 -3.31 -8.41
C GLY A 22 13.61 -2.13 -7.63
N THR A 23 12.69 -1.19 -7.38
CA THR A 23 12.92 -0.03 -6.53
C THR A 23 11.70 0.18 -5.65
N THR A 24 11.91 0.26 -4.35
CA THR A 24 10.85 0.67 -3.42
C THR A 24 10.83 2.20 -3.30
N HIS A 25 9.64 2.78 -3.36
CA HIS A 25 9.38 4.19 -3.09
C HIS A 25 8.58 4.28 -1.79
N GLU A 26 9.24 4.64 -0.70
CA GLU A 26 8.60 4.78 0.61
C GLU A 26 7.75 6.03 0.64
N ILE A 27 6.45 5.85 0.94
CA ILE A 27 5.47 6.92 1.09
C ILE A 27 5.50 7.45 2.52
N ALA A 28 5.42 6.54 3.48
CA ALA A 28 5.46 6.85 4.91
C ALA A 28 5.84 5.61 5.73
N VAL A 29 6.46 5.81 6.88
CA VAL A 29 6.88 4.77 7.80
C VAL A 29 6.83 5.26 9.25
N ASP A 30 6.44 4.39 10.17
CA ASP A 30 6.77 4.49 11.59
C ASP A 30 7.97 3.55 11.85
N PRO A 31 9.20 4.08 11.95
CA PRO A 31 10.42 3.29 11.90
C PRO A 31 10.77 2.59 13.23
N ALA A 32 9.88 2.61 14.23
CA ALA A 32 10.13 1.98 15.52
C ALA A 32 10.21 0.45 15.41
N PRO A 33 11.38 -0.19 15.59
CA PRO A 33 11.49 -1.64 15.53
C PRO A 33 10.74 -2.31 16.67
N GLY A 34 10.20 -3.51 16.41
CA GLY A 34 9.38 -4.25 17.34
C GLY A 34 10.12 -5.40 18.04
N PRO A 35 9.59 -5.89 19.17
CA PRO A 35 10.13 -7.04 19.90
C PRO A 35 10.03 -8.35 19.08
N SER A 36 9.10 -8.44 18.14
CA SER A 36 8.95 -9.56 17.21
C SER A 36 10.06 -9.64 16.15
N GLY A 37 10.96 -8.65 16.09
CA GLY A 37 11.95 -8.50 15.02
C GLY A 37 11.44 -7.74 13.80
N ALA A 38 10.21 -7.21 13.84
CA ALA A 38 9.69 -6.33 12.82
C ALA A 38 10.53 -5.03 12.74
N PRO A 39 10.99 -4.61 11.55
CA PRO A 39 11.91 -3.48 11.42
C PRO A 39 11.23 -2.11 11.55
N PHE A 40 9.89 -2.09 11.61
CA PHE A 40 9.06 -0.89 11.72
C PHE A 40 7.76 -1.24 12.46
N ARG A 41 7.03 -0.23 12.94
CA ARG A 41 5.67 -0.43 13.43
C ARG A 41 4.69 -0.61 12.25
N TRP A 42 4.78 0.26 11.25
CA TRP A 42 4.07 0.14 9.98
C TRP A 42 4.84 0.86 8.87
N ARG A 43 4.58 0.47 7.61
CA ARG A 43 5.18 1.07 6.42
C ARG A 43 4.21 1.02 5.25
N LEU A 44 4.07 2.14 4.56
CA LEU A 44 3.36 2.25 3.27
C LEU A 44 4.38 2.58 2.18
N SER A 45 4.41 1.80 1.13
CA SER A 45 5.36 1.97 0.03
C SER A 45 4.83 1.45 -1.30
N MET A 46 5.29 2.01 -2.41
CA MET A 46 5.16 1.43 -3.75
C MET A 46 6.46 0.72 -4.13
N ALA A 47 6.38 -0.28 -5.03
CA ALA A 47 7.56 -0.88 -5.61
C ALA A 47 7.42 -1.00 -7.14
N ASP A 48 8.47 -0.57 -7.85
CA ASP A 48 8.64 -0.89 -9.26
C ASP A 48 9.22 -2.30 -9.37
N LEU A 49 8.59 -3.15 -10.16
CA LEU A 49 8.93 -4.55 -10.37
C LEU A 49 9.50 -4.72 -11.78
N SER A 50 10.70 -5.28 -11.89
CA SER A 50 11.37 -5.52 -13.20
C SER A 50 11.42 -6.99 -13.57
N GLY A 51 10.76 -7.86 -12.79
CA GLY A 51 10.72 -9.30 -13.03
C GLY A 51 10.20 -10.09 -11.83
N PRO A 52 10.05 -11.41 -11.99
CA PRO A 52 9.67 -12.29 -10.90
C PRO A 52 10.76 -12.35 -9.83
N GLY A 53 10.37 -12.62 -8.59
CA GLY A 53 11.34 -12.72 -7.50
C GLY A 53 10.72 -12.95 -6.13
N PRO A 54 11.56 -13.26 -5.13
CA PRO A 54 11.11 -13.43 -3.77
C PRO A 54 10.85 -12.08 -3.09
N PHE A 55 9.85 -12.03 -2.23
CA PHE A 55 9.71 -10.97 -1.23
C PHE A 55 10.62 -11.23 -0.03
N SER A 56 11.10 -10.16 0.59
CA SER A 56 11.82 -10.25 1.86
C SER A 56 10.94 -10.89 2.93
N VAL A 57 11.51 -11.83 3.68
CA VAL A 57 10.89 -12.39 4.88
C VAL A 57 11.04 -11.40 6.01
N LEU A 58 9.91 -10.98 6.59
CA LEU A 58 9.84 -9.96 7.65
C LEU A 58 9.15 -10.57 8.87
N PRO A 59 9.91 -10.97 9.91
CA PRO A 59 9.33 -11.57 11.12
C PRO A 59 8.27 -10.68 11.76
N GLY A 60 7.15 -11.27 12.18
CA GLY A 60 6.06 -10.59 12.87
C GLY A 60 5.25 -9.59 12.05
N VAL A 61 5.51 -9.48 10.74
CA VAL A 61 4.85 -8.50 9.86
C VAL A 61 3.68 -9.14 9.11
N ASP A 62 2.55 -8.45 9.07
CA ASP A 62 1.47 -8.70 8.11
C ASP A 62 1.55 -7.70 6.96
N ARG A 63 1.07 -8.11 5.78
CA ARG A 63 1.14 -7.31 4.55
C ARG A 63 -0.18 -7.34 3.79
N VAL A 64 -0.51 -6.20 3.15
CA VAL A 64 -1.50 -6.14 2.07
C VAL A 64 -0.81 -5.53 0.85
N LEU A 65 -0.88 -6.24 -0.27
CA LEU A 65 -0.35 -5.83 -1.56
C LEU A 65 -1.50 -5.57 -2.53
N VAL A 66 -1.39 -4.47 -3.28
CA VAL A 66 -2.27 -4.15 -4.41
C VAL A 66 -1.42 -3.96 -5.66
N LEU A 67 -1.79 -4.63 -6.76
CA LEU A 67 -1.12 -4.42 -8.04
C LEU A 67 -1.62 -3.12 -8.68
N LEU A 68 -0.72 -2.16 -8.92
CA LEU A 68 -1.04 -0.87 -9.54
C LEU A 68 -0.92 -0.91 -11.06
N ALA A 69 0.13 -1.58 -11.57
CA ALA A 69 0.43 -1.66 -12.99
C ALA A 69 1.04 -3.01 -13.34
N GLY A 70 0.91 -3.42 -14.62
CA GLY A 70 1.32 -4.71 -15.15
C GLY A 70 0.15 -5.56 -15.62
N ASP A 71 0.44 -6.71 -16.21
CA ASP A 71 -0.55 -7.60 -16.84
C ASP A 71 -1.07 -8.70 -15.91
N GLY A 72 -1.00 -8.46 -14.61
CA GLY A 72 -1.32 -9.42 -13.58
C GLY A 72 -0.06 -10.14 -13.06
N VAL A 73 -0.18 -10.68 -11.86
CA VAL A 73 0.88 -11.44 -11.19
C VAL A 73 0.27 -12.64 -10.48
N VAL A 74 1.10 -13.61 -10.09
CA VAL A 74 0.68 -14.69 -9.20
C VAL A 74 1.59 -14.67 -7.96
N LEU A 75 0.98 -14.61 -6.78
CA LEU A 75 1.70 -14.76 -5.52
C LEU A 75 1.69 -16.22 -5.08
N HIS A 76 2.87 -16.75 -4.83
CA HIS A 76 3.10 -18.06 -4.21
C HIS A 76 3.50 -17.81 -2.75
N VAL A 77 2.54 -17.87 -1.86
CA VAL A 77 2.75 -17.77 -0.40
C VAL A 77 2.89 -19.17 0.15
N ASP A 78 3.98 -19.48 0.84
CA ASP A 78 4.20 -20.82 1.37
C ASP A 78 3.03 -21.29 2.25
N GLY A 79 2.64 -22.56 2.07
CA GLY A 79 1.48 -23.15 2.74
C GLY A 79 0.11 -22.72 2.20
N ARG A 80 0.04 -21.96 1.09
CA ARG A 80 -1.22 -21.53 0.46
C ARG A 80 -1.26 -21.89 -1.03
N PRO A 81 -2.46 -22.04 -1.62
CA PRO A 81 -2.58 -22.14 -3.07
C PRO A 81 -2.06 -20.86 -3.77
N PRO A 82 -1.52 -20.99 -5.00
CA PRO A 82 -1.15 -19.82 -5.80
C PRO A 82 -2.30 -18.83 -5.94
N ALA A 83 -2.04 -17.55 -5.75
CA ALA A 83 -3.04 -16.49 -5.76
C ALA A 83 -2.83 -15.55 -6.95
N PRO A 84 -3.61 -15.67 -8.03
CA PRO A 84 -3.58 -14.69 -9.11
C PRO A 84 -4.10 -13.34 -8.63
N LEU A 85 -3.39 -12.27 -8.96
CA LEU A 85 -3.70 -10.91 -8.58
C LEU A 85 -3.74 -10.03 -9.83
N GLY A 86 -4.92 -9.55 -10.15
CA GLY A 86 -5.14 -8.57 -11.20
C GLY A 86 -4.92 -7.14 -10.70
N ARG A 87 -4.93 -6.19 -11.63
CA ARG A 87 -4.78 -4.76 -11.35
C ARG A 87 -5.88 -4.27 -10.39
N HIS A 88 -5.50 -3.43 -9.44
CA HIS A 88 -6.34 -2.82 -8.38
C HIS A 88 -7.05 -3.87 -7.48
N ARG A 89 -6.48 -5.08 -7.40
CA ARG A 89 -6.93 -6.11 -6.46
C ARG A 89 -5.94 -6.21 -5.30
N ALA A 90 -6.50 -6.42 -4.10
CA ALA A 90 -5.74 -6.55 -2.87
C ALA A 90 -5.58 -8.01 -2.45
N ILE A 91 -4.41 -8.36 -1.93
CA ILE A 91 -4.16 -9.64 -1.26
C ILE A 91 -3.46 -9.41 0.07
N ARG A 92 -3.96 -10.07 1.13
CA ARG A 92 -3.33 -10.08 2.47
C ARG A 92 -2.58 -11.38 2.70
N PHE A 93 -1.35 -11.27 3.18
CA PHE A 93 -0.51 -12.42 3.54
C PHE A 93 0.47 -12.08 4.66
N PRO A 94 0.95 -13.08 5.43
CA PRO A 94 1.97 -12.89 6.44
C PRO A 94 3.33 -12.62 5.79
N GLY A 95 4.07 -11.65 6.31
CA GLY A 95 5.40 -11.30 5.80
C GLY A 95 6.51 -12.21 6.29
N ASP A 96 6.25 -13.06 7.28
CA ASP A 96 7.19 -13.99 7.90
C ASP A 96 7.23 -15.39 7.24
N VAL A 97 6.48 -15.59 6.17
CA VAL A 97 6.54 -16.82 5.36
C VAL A 97 7.20 -16.57 4.00
N PRO A 98 7.95 -17.52 3.44
CA PRO A 98 8.50 -17.40 2.10
C PRO A 98 7.40 -17.08 1.08
N THR A 99 7.58 -16.00 0.32
CA THR A 99 6.62 -15.58 -0.69
C THR A 99 7.37 -15.21 -1.96
N HIS A 100 6.90 -15.72 -3.11
CA HIS A 100 7.48 -15.47 -4.42
C HIS A 100 6.44 -14.83 -5.33
N LEU A 101 6.85 -13.79 -6.06
CA LEU A 101 6.08 -13.17 -7.12
C LEU A 101 6.44 -13.82 -8.45
N GLU A 102 5.46 -14.34 -9.16
CA GLU A 102 5.53 -14.72 -10.56
C GLU A 102 4.82 -13.64 -11.39
N MET A 103 5.46 -13.18 -12.45
CA MET A 103 4.89 -12.19 -13.35
C MET A 103 5.31 -12.45 -14.80
N PRO A 104 4.50 -12.04 -15.80
CA PRO A 104 4.89 -12.06 -17.20
C PRO A 104 6.15 -11.22 -17.44
N PRO A 105 6.89 -11.45 -18.54
CA PRO A 105 7.96 -10.56 -18.96
C PRO A 105 7.44 -9.12 -19.09
N GLY A 106 8.17 -8.17 -18.51
CA GLY A 106 7.77 -6.76 -18.49
C GLY A 106 8.04 -6.12 -17.15
N THR A 107 7.35 -5.02 -16.93
CA THR A 107 7.43 -4.26 -15.68
C THR A 107 6.08 -4.24 -14.98
N GLY A 108 6.10 -4.12 -13.67
CA GLY A 108 4.91 -3.96 -12.85
C GLY A 108 5.15 -2.91 -11.77
N ARG A 109 4.09 -2.60 -11.04
CA ARG A 109 4.15 -1.77 -9.83
C ARG A 109 3.15 -2.25 -8.84
N ASP A 110 3.55 -2.34 -7.59
CA ASP A 110 2.66 -2.64 -6.48
C ASP A 110 2.64 -1.53 -5.43
N LEU A 111 1.62 -1.58 -4.57
CA LEU A 111 1.49 -0.77 -3.36
C LEU A 111 1.35 -1.73 -2.19
N ASN A 112 2.19 -1.55 -1.17
CA ASN A 112 2.27 -2.39 0.01
C ASN A 112 1.98 -1.59 1.27
N LEU A 113 1.00 -2.02 2.06
CA LEU A 113 0.89 -1.71 3.48
C LEU A 113 1.44 -2.89 4.28
N MET A 114 2.36 -2.61 5.20
CA MET A 114 2.99 -3.59 6.09
C MET A 114 2.91 -3.09 7.52
N TRP A 115 2.68 -3.98 8.49
CA TRP A 115 2.65 -3.61 9.89
C TRP A 115 3.11 -4.75 10.80
N ASP A 116 3.71 -4.37 11.93
CA ASP A 116 3.97 -5.30 13.04
C ASP A 116 2.63 -5.72 13.67
N ARG A 117 2.28 -7.00 13.57
CA ARG A 117 0.98 -7.53 14.01
C ARG A 117 0.74 -7.46 15.52
N GLU A 118 1.79 -7.26 16.31
CA GLU A 118 1.69 -7.12 17.77
C GLU A 118 1.41 -5.66 18.19
N ARG A 119 1.75 -4.67 17.33
CA ARG A 119 1.73 -3.25 17.71
C ARG A 119 0.83 -2.38 16.84
N ALA A 120 0.36 -2.91 15.72
CA ALA A 120 -0.48 -2.18 14.79
C ALA A 120 -1.47 -3.12 14.12
N SER A 121 -2.51 -2.53 13.57
CA SER A 121 -3.44 -3.20 12.65
C SER A 121 -3.47 -2.44 11.32
N GLY A 122 -3.75 -3.15 10.25
CA GLY A 122 -3.86 -2.56 8.92
C GLY A 122 -5.06 -3.09 8.14
N ALA A 123 -5.77 -2.19 7.47
CA ALA A 123 -6.83 -2.52 6.53
C ALA A 123 -6.67 -1.69 5.26
N VAL A 124 -7.08 -2.27 4.14
CA VAL A 124 -6.98 -1.66 2.82
C VAL A 124 -8.29 -1.87 2.07
N ASP A 125 -8.78 -0.80 1.48
CA ASP A 125 -9.91 -0.78 0.57
C ASP A 125 -9.49 -0.13 -0.75
N VAL A 126 -9.97 -0.67 -1.87
CA VAL A 126 -9.88 -0.01 -3.18
C VAL A 126 -11.25 0.60 -3.46
N LEU A 127 -11.28 1.93 -3.57
CA LEU A 127 -12.49 2.72 -3.66
C LEU A 127 -12.67 3.27 -5.07
N GLU A 128 -13.85 3.08 -5.63
CA GLU A 128 -14.28 3.63 -6.91
C GLU A 128 -15.02 4.96 -6.71
N PRO A 129 -15.22 5.77 -7.77
CA PRO A 129 -16.03 6.99 -7.70
C PRO A 129 -17.43 6.74 -7.09
N GLY A 130 -17.82 7.60 -6.16
CA GLY A 130 -19.06 7.50 -5.39
C GLY A 130 -18.93 6.69 -4.10
N ALA A 131 -17.82 6.00 -3.87
CA ALA A 131 -17.60 5.25 -2.64
C ALA A 131 -17.37 6.19 -1.44
N ARG A 132 -17.83 5.74 -0.26
CA ARG A 132 -17.58 6.37 1.04
C ARG A 132 -17.01 5.34 2.00
N LEU A 133 -16.01 5.76 2.78
CA LEU A 133 -15.34 4.91 3.76
C LEU A 133 -15.27 5.65 5.12
N ALA A 134 -15.75 5.00 6.16
CA ALA A 134 -15.50 5.46 7.52
C ALA A 134 -14.03 5.23 7.89
N LEU A 135 -13.37 6.28 8.40
CA LEU A 135 -11.98 6.22 8.86
C LEU A 135 -12.00 5.96 10.38
N ASP A 136 -12.08 4.68 10.73
CA ASP A 136 -12.14 4.18 12.10
C ASP A 136 -10.76 3.88 12.71
N ALA A 137 -9.73 4.57 12.23
CA ALA A 137 -8.35 4.40 12.65
C ALA A 137 -7.68 5.76 12.87
N PRO A 138 -6.66 5.85 13.76
CA PRO A 138 -5.96 7.11 14.05
C PRO A 138 -5.20 7.68 12.85
N ILE A 139 -4.77 6.81 11.93
CA ILE A 139 -4.04 7.20 10.71
C ILE A 139 -4.70 6.52 9.51
N ALA A 140 -4.94 7.30 8.46
CA ALA A 140 -5.32 6.77 7.17
C ALA A 140 -4.48 7.40 6.04
N PHE A 141 -4.42 6.69 4.93
CA PHE A 141 -3.82 7.19 3.69
C PHE A 141 -4.79 6.96 2.55
N ALA A 142 -4.89 7.94 1.66
CA ALA A 142 -5.53 7.80 0.36
C ALA A 142 -4.46 7.95 -0.72
N VAL A 143 -4.38 7.01 -1.67
CA VAL A 143 -3.42 7.04 -2.77
C VAL A 143 -4.18 6.93 -4.09
N ALA A 144 -3.96 7.86 -5.02
CA ALA A 144 -4.59 7.83 -6.33
C ALA A 144 -4.04 6.69 -7.19
N LEU A 145 -4.92 5.84 -7.75
CA LEU A 145 -4.56 4.65 -8.54
C LEU A 145 -4.63 4.94 -10.04
N GLY A 146 -3.52 4.73 -10.75
CA GLY A 146 -3.46 4.77 -12.21
C GLY A 146 -3.68 6.13 -12.87
N GLY A 147 -4.37 7.08 -12.24
CA GLY A 147 -4.68 8.39 -12.74
C GLY A 147 -4.93 9.39 -11.61
N PRO A 148 -5.31 10.65 -11.92
CA PRO A 148 -5.66 11.61 -10.89
C PRO A 148 -6.96 11.21 -10.19
N ALA A 149 -7.11 11.59 -8.93
CA ALA A 149 -8.32 11.39 -8.14
C ALA A 149 -8.75 12.68 -7.43
N ALA A 150 -10.05 12.80 -7.18
CA ALA A 150 -10.62 13.84 -6.33
C ALA A 150 -11.41 13.18 -5.20
N LEU A 151 -11.25 13.71 -3.99
CA LEU A 151 -11.87 13.16 -2.79
C LEU A 151 -12.29 14.25 -1.82
N LEU A 152 -13.23 13.88 -0.96
CA LEU A 152 -13.59 14.65 0.22
C LEU A 152 -13.08 13.91 1.45
N ALA A 153 -12.19 14.53 2.21
CA ALA A 153 -11.74 14.04 3.50
C ALA A 153 -12.35 14.93 4.60
N ASP A 154 -13.23 14.36 5.41
CA ASP A 154 -14.02 15.11 6.41
C ASP A 154 -14.76 16.34 5.83
N GLY A 155 -15.18 16.27 4.56
CA GLY A 155 -15.85 17.35 3.84
C GLY A 155 -14.91 18.38 3.19
N GLU A 156 -13.59 18.24 3.35
CA GLU A 156 -12.59 19.06 2.65
C GLU A 156 -12.24 18.42 1.30
N TYR A 157 -12.33 19.21 0.23
CA TYR A 157 -11.99 18.75 -1.12
C TYR A 157 -10.47 18.69 -1.33
N VAL A 158 -9.99 17.53 -1.80
CA VAL A 158 -8.58 17.30 -2.10
C VAL A 158 -8.44 16.67 -3.49
N GLY A 159 -7.65 17.30 -4.36
CA GLY A 159 -7.21 16.73 -5.63
C GLY A 159 -5.86 16.05 -5.46
N LEU A 160 -5.73 14.84 -6.01
CA LEU A 160 -4.48 14.08 -6.07
C LEU A 160 -4.06 13.89 -7.52
N GLY A 161 -2.79 14.12 -7.83
CA GLY A 161 -2.17 13.67 -9.06
C GLY A 161 -2.00 12.14 -9.10
N PRO A 162 -1.61 11.57 -10.26
CA PRO A 162 -1.38 10.13 -10.35
C PRO A 162 -0.35 9.64 -9.32
N GLU A 163 -0.73 8.65 -8.52
CA GLU A 163 0.09 8.04 -7.46
C GLU A 163 0.50 9.01 -6.32
N ASP A 164 -0.05 10.22 -6.26
CA ASP A 164 0.06 11.06 -5.07
C ASP A 164 -0.71 10.42 -3.91
N ALA A 165 -0.25 10.69 -2.71
CA ALA A 165 -0.90 10.24 -1.49
C ALA A 165 -1.36 11.43 -0.63
N LEU A 166 -2.40 11.18 0.17
CA LEU A 166 -2.87 12.05 1.25
C LEU A 166 -2.78 11.27 2.55
N ARG A 167 -2.09 11.80 3.54
CA ARG A 167 -2.17 11.31 4.92
C ARG A 167 -3.30 12.04 5.64
N ILE A 168 -4.10 11.28 6.39
CA ILE A 168 -5.27 11.75 7.15
C ILE A 168 -5.09 11.30 8.59
N ASP A 169 -4.80 12.21 9.49
CA ASP A 169 -4.66 11.91 10.93
C ASP A 169 -5.98 12.21 11.64
N ALA A 170 -6.52 11.25 12.39
CA ALA A 170 -7.78 11.34 13.13
C ALA A 170 -8.99 11.78 12.26
N GLY A 171 -9.00 11.38 10.99
CA GLY A 171 -10.13 11.59 10.08
C GLY A 171 -11.32 10.70 10.43
N ARG A 172 -12.50 11.03 9.91
CA ARG A 172 -13.75 10.31 10.15
C ARG A 172 -14.32 9.65 8.91
N GLU A 173 -14.25 10.34 7.76
CA GLU A 173 -14.81 9.88 6.49
C GLU A 173 -13.92 10.27 5.31
N LEU A 174 -13.85 9.36 4.35
CA LEU A 174 -13.29 9.59 3.03
C LEU A 174 -14.37 9.29 1.97
N ALA A 175 -14.63 10.23 1.07
CA ALA A 175 -15.50 10.00 -0.09
C ALA A 175 -14.72 10.23 -1.37
N VAL A 176 -14.90 9.37 -2.37
CA VAL A 176 -14.24 9.47 -3.67
C VAL A 176 -15.19 10.11 -4.67
N GLU A 177 -14.82 11.28 -5.20
CA GLU A 177 -15.61 12.03 -6.20
C GLU A 177 -15.26 11.60 -7.62
N SER A 178 -13.95 11.34 -7.88
CA SER A 178 -13.48 10.84 -9.17
C SER A 178 -12.15 10.10 -9.05
N GLY A 179 -11.84 9.24 -10.02
CA GLY A 179 -10.66 8.38 -10.00
C GLY A 179 -10.83 7.19 -9.06
N GLU A 180 -9.87 6.29 -9.04
CA GLU A 180 -9.81 5.17 -8.09
C GLU A 180 -8.79 5.48 -7.00
N VAL A 181 -9.08 5.07 -5.78
CA VAL A 181 -8.28 5.39 -4.60
C VAL A 181 -8.01 4.13 -3.78
N TYR A 182 -6.75 3.91 -3.46
CA TYR A 182 -6.34 2.99 -2.41
C TYR A 182 -6.47 3.71 -1.06
N ALA A 183 -7.28 3.18 -0.17
CA ALA A 183 -7.43 3.69 1.17
C ALA A 183 -6.83 2.71 2.17
N ALA A 184 -5.78 3.14 2.90
CA ALA A 184 -5.16 2.39 3.99
C ALA A 184 -5.58 2.98 5.33
N ARG A 185 -5.93 2.12 6.29
CA ARG A 185 -6.25 2.49 7.67
C ARG A 185 -5.29 1.76 8.60
N ILE A 186 -4.70 2.49 9.56
CA ILE A 186 -3.66 1.98 10.47
C ILE A 186 -4.06 2.34 11.91
N GLY A 187 -4.21 1.30 12.73
CA GLY A 187 -4.55 1.39 14.16
C GLY A 187 -3.51 0.79 15.10
#